data_85551c0fd05003bb22565b133316101b
#
_entry.id   85551c0fd05003bb22565b133316101b
#
_cell.length_a   1.000
_cell.length_b   1.000
_cell.length_c   1.000
_cell.angle_alpha   90.00
_cell.angle_beta   90.00
_cell.angle_gamma   90.00
#
_symmetry.space_group_name_H-M   'P 1'
#
loop_
_entity.id
_entity.type
_entity.pdbx_description
1 polymer ?
#
loop_
_entity_poly.entity_id
_entity_poly.type
_entity_poly.pdbx_seq_one_letter_code
_entity_poly.pdbx_strand_id
1 'polypeptide(L)'
;IEQIKPLSGLGENEKEKILKELVSLNKVKKIEGEQPLYLSYTTYKNWIDAIINIISEYHSSYPLREGFPKEELRSRLFPHVTNKQFQQLLQAIELDNYIKVINQDIALPDFEPRPHQKENKIINKIEECYYKMLYNPSSWADVSSKLGLDVNNANEILQYLLRKNILFKVSDNLYFHREAIKKAKIIIGQYLEKNNQISVGETRDLLNTSRKFALPLLEYFDAKRITRRVGDLRVAGRLLRKPDEEV
;
A
#
# COMPACT_ATOMS: atom_id res chain seq x y z
N ILE A 1 -0.73 -26.91 13.77
CA ILE A 1 -0.22 -26.80 15.17
C ILE A 1 -0.69 -28.06 15.87
N GLU A 2 0.23 -29.02 16.06
CA GLU A 2 -0.04 -30.10 16.98
C GLU A 2 -0.28 -29.48 18.36
N GLN A 3 -1.50 -29.61 18.87
CA GLN A 3 -1.73 -29.31 20.28
C GLN A 3 -0.83 -30.23 21.07
N ILE A 4 0.01 -29.70 21.93
CA ILE A 4 0.77 -30.48 22.89
C ILE A 4 -0.29 -31.16 23.75
N LYS A 5 -0.58 -32.44 23.48
CA LYS A 5 -1.47 -33.24 24.34
C LYS A 5 -0.90 -33.18 25.75
N PRO A 6 -1.69 -32.91 26.77
CA PRO A 6 -1.20 -32.90 28.13
C PRO A 6 -0.43 -34.20 28.36
N LEU A 7 0.86 -34.10 28.68
CA LEU A 7 1.67 -35.23 29.10
C LEU A 7 0.97 -35.79 30.36
N SER A 8 0.33 -36.94 30.21
CA SER A 8 -0.39 -37.59 31.32
C SER A 8 0.58 -37.78 32.48
N GLY A 9 0.30 -37.13 33.61
CA GLY A 9 1.07 -37.33 34.84
C GLY A 9 1.86 -36.12 35.36
N LEU A 10 2.09 -35.06 34.58
CA LEU A 10 2.80 -33.88 35.06
C LEU A 10 1.86 -32.82 35.61
N GLY A 11 2.16 -32.24 36.78
CA GLY A 11 1.47 -31.08 37.33
C GLY A 11 1.69 -29.82 36.50
N GLU A 12 0.76 -28.83 36.56
CA GLU A 12 0.86 -27.59 35.79
C GLU A 12 2.17 -26.81 36.05
N ASN A 13 2.62 -26.73 37.29
CA ASN A 13 3.88 -26.08 37.67
C ASN A 13 5.13 -26.77 37.07
N GLU A 14 5.08 -28.10 36.96
CA GLU A 14 6.16 -28.90 36.39
C GLU A 14 6.23 -28.73 34.85
N LYS A 15 5.07 -28.71 34.19
CA LYS A 15 4.96 -28.40 32.76
C LYS A 15 5.55 -27.00 32.45
N GLU A 16 5.17 -26.00 33.24
CA GLU A 16 5.67 -24.63 33.05
C GLU A 16 7.19 -24.52 33.21
N LYS A 17 7.75 -25.24 34.23
CA LYS A 17 9.18 -25.31 34.45
C LYS A 17 9.92 -25.94 33.25
N ILE A 18 9.43 -27.07 32.76
CA ILE A 18 9.99 -27.77 31.61
C ILE A 18 9.92 -26.90 30.35
N LEU A 19 8.78 -26.24 30.11
CA LEU A 19 8.63 -25.36 28.96
C LEU A 19 9.60 -24.17 29.02
N LYS A 20 9.78 -23.55 30.18
CA LYS A 20 10.78 -22.48 30.39
C LYS A 20 12.20 -22.96 30.08
N GLU A 21 12.55 -24.16 30.55
CA GLU A 21 13.86 -24.77 30.26
C GLU A 21 14.04 -25.05 28.78
N LEU A 22 13.05 -25.64 28.10
CA LEU A 22 13.11 -25.92 26.66
C LEU A 22 13.22 -24.62 25.81
N VAL A 23 12.56 -23.56 26.24
CA VAL A 23 12.69 -22.23 25.60
C VAL A 23 14.10 -21.68 25.82
N SER A 24 14.65 -21.75 27.03
CA SER A 24 16.02 -21.28 27.33
C SER A 24 17.10 -22.05 26.55
N LEU A 25 16.85 -23.32 26.26
CA LEU A 25 17.72 -24.19 25.45
C LEU A 25 17.49 -24.04 23.93
N ASN A 26 16.65 -23.10 23.49
CA ASN A 26 16.25 -22.92 22.08
C ASN A 26 15.69 -24.19 21.41
N LYS A 27 15.12 -25.12 22.18
CA LYS A 27 14.43 -26.30 21.66
C LYS A 27 12.97 -26.03 21.32
N VAL A 28 12.38 -25.04 22.00
CA VAL A 28 10.99 -24.60 21.81
C VAL A 28 10.98 -23.08 21.62
N LYS A 29 10.27 -22.62 20.61
CA LYS A 29 9.90 -21.20 20.44
C LYS A 29 8.58 -20.96 21.14
N LYS A 30 8.56 -20.01 22.08
CA LYS A 30 7.34 -19.46 22.67
C LYS A 30 6.87 -18.29 21.79
N ILE A 31 5.62 -18.34 21.37
CA ILE A 31 4.96 -17.25 20.64
C ILE A 31 3.98 -16.60 21.62
N GLU A 32 4.22 -15.34 21.93
CA GLU A 32 3.44 -14.58 22.89
C GLU A 32 2.03 -14.26 22.38
N GLY A 33 1.06 -14.14 23.29
CA GLY A 33 -0.32 -13.79 23.01
C GLY A 33 -1.20 -14.09 24.22
N GLU A 34 -2.51 -13.85 24.12
CA GLU A 34 -3.44 -14.18 25.22
C GLU A 34 -3.38 -15.66 25.63
N GLN A 35 -3.20 -16.53 24.63
CA GLN A 35 -2.87 -17.94 24.84
C GLN A 35 -1.54 -18.18 24.12
N PRO A 36 -0.42 -18.30 24.84
CA PRO A 36 0.88 -18.51 24.23
C PRO A 36 0.93 -19.84 23.47
N LEU A 37 1.58 -19.82 22.31
CA LEU A 37 1.80 -21.01 21.51
C LEU A 37 3.25 -21.47 21.68
N TYR A 38 3.44 -22.79 21.77
CA TYR A 38 4.74 -23.41 21.89
C TYR A 38 4.98 -24.32 20.69
N LEU A 39 6.04 -24.08 19.96
CA LEU A 39 6.44 -24.85 18.78
C LEU A 39 7.84 -25.40 18.97
N SER A 40 8.13 -26.60 18.44
CA SER A 40 9.52 -27.00 18.35
C SER A 40 10.29 -25.97 17.51
N TYR A 41 11.52 -25.69 17.90
CA TYR A 41 12.33 -24.70 17.17
C TYR A 41 12.59 -25.14 15.72
N THR A 42 12.71 -26.43 15.48
CA THR A 42 12.83 -27.00 14.13
C THR A 42 11.58 -26.73 13.30
N THR A 43 10.38 -26.96 13.84
CA THR A 43 9.12 -26.68 13.15
C THR A 43 8.99 -25.19 12.82
N TYR A 44 9.33 -24.33 13.80
CA TYR A 44 9.31 -22.89 13.59
C TYR A 44 10.24 -22.44 12.45
N LYS A 45 11.47 -22.96 12.41
CA LYS A 45 12.43 -22.69 11.33
C LYS A 45 11.95 -23.20 9.98
N ASN A 46 11.44 -24.42 9.91
CA ASN A 46 10.89 -24.97 8.66
C ASN A 46 9.72 -24.13 8.12
N TRP A 47 8.90 -23.57 9.00
CA TRP A 47 7.82 -22.67 8.57
C TRP A 47 8.36 -21.34 8.05
N ILE A 48 9.36 -20.76 8.71
CA ILE A 48 10.03 -19.55 8.23
C ILE A 48 10.60 -19.79 6.83
N ASP A 49 11.33 -20.88 6.64
CA ASP A 49 11.95 -21.19 5.35
C ASP A 49 10.88 -21.37 4.24
N ALA A 50 9.78 -22.06 4.54
CA ALA A 50 8.67 -22.21 3.60
C ALA A 50 8.01 -20.87 3.26
N ILE A 51 7.80 -19.99 4.25
CA ILE A 51 7.25 -18.65 4.07
C ILE A 51 8.19 -17.79 3.21
N ILE A 52 9.48 -17.77 3.54
CA ILE A 52 10.49 -16.99 2.80
C ILE A 52 10.54 -17.44 1.34
N ASN A 53 10.53 -18.75 1.07
CA ASN A 53 10.55 -19.27 -0.29
C ASN A 53 9.34 -18.81 -1.10
N ILE A 54 8.12 -18.94 -0.55
CA ILE A 54 6.88 -18.49 -1.21
C ILE A 54 6.93 -16.98 -1.51
N ILE A 55 7.34 -16.18 -0.54
CA ILE A 55 7.41 -14.72 -0.69
C ILE A 55 8.48 -14.34 -1.71
N SER A 56 9.64 -15.00 -1.70
CA SER A 56 10.75 -14.74 -2.65
C SER A 56 10.34 -15.03 -4.09
N GLU A 57 9.67 -16.15 -4.33
CA GLU A 57 9.13 -16.50 -5.65
C GLU A 57 8.08 -15.48 -6.12
N TYR A 58 7.22 -15.04 -5.20
CA TYR A 58 6.20 -14.05 -5.49
C TYR A 58 6.79 -12.68 -5.83
N HIS A 59 7.78 -12.21 -5.08
CA HIS A 59 8.49 -10.95 -5.35
C HIS A 59 9.19 -10.97 -6.71
N SER A 60 9.74 -12.12 -7.10
CA SER A 60 10.35 -12.30 -8.42
C SER A 60 9.32 -12.28 -9.54
N SER A 61 8.14 -12.86 -9.32
CA SER A 61 7.06 -12.95 -10.31
C SER A 61 6.25 -11.65 -10.41
N TYR A 62 6.12 -10.90 -9.32
CA TYR A 62 5.30 -9.69 -9.19
C TYR A 62 6.09 -8.53 -8.58
N PRO A 63 7.09 -8.01 -9.26
CA PRO A 63 8.04 -7.04 -8.70
C PRO A 63 7.42 -5.69 -8.35
N LEU A 64 6.22 -5.40 -8.85
CA LEU A 64 5.49 -4.16 -8.57
C LEU A 64 4.57 -4.25 -7.36
N ARG A 65 4.29 -5.46 -6.83
CA ARG A 65 3.40 -5.64 -5.68
C ARG A 65 4.15 -5.46 -4.36
N GLU A 66 3.44 -5.02 -3.31
CA GLU A 66 4.04 -4.77 -2.00
C GLU A 66 4.39 -6.04 -1.23
N GLY A 67 3.65 -7.11 -1.44
CA GLY A 67 3.85 -8.37 -0.75
C GLY A 67 2.88 -9.46 -1.18
N PHE A 68 2.98 -10.60 -0.53
CA PHE A 68 2.14 -11.77 -0.70
C PHE A 68 0.91 -11.69 0.21
N PRO A 69 -0.32 -11.99 -0.26
CA PRO A 69 -1.54 -11.90 0.56
C PRO A 69 -1.51 -12.85 1.77
N LYS A 70 -1.75 -12.32 2.98
CA LYS A 70 -1.76 -13.07 4.24
C LYS A 70 -2.70 -14.28 4.22
N GLU A 71 -3.93 -14.09 3.73
CA GLU A 71 -4.94 -15.14 3.70
C GLU A 71 -4.58 -16.27 2.73
N GLU A 72 -3.90 -15.94 1.64
CA GLU A 72 -3.38 -16.94 0.73
C GLU A 72 -2.26 -17.75 1.38
N LEU A 73 -1.34 -17.09 2.12
CA LEU A 73 -0.32 -17.78 2.89
C LEU A 73 -0.92 -18.71 3.94
N ARG A 74 -1.93 -18.19 4.70
CA ARG A 74 -2.62 -18.99 5.72
C ARG A 74 -3.26 -20.23 5.12
N SER A 75 -4.00 -20.08 4.02
CA SER A 75 -4.70 -21.22 3.39
C SER A 75 -3.75 -22.26 2.82
N ARG A 76 -2.58 -21.84 2.31
CA ARG A 76 -1.57 -22.74 1.74
C ARG A 76 -0.79 -23.52 2.81
N LEU A 77 -0.27 -22.83 3.82
CA LEU A 77 0.63 -23.44 4.80
C LEU A 77 -0.05 -23.81 6.13
N PHE A 78 -1.15 -23.14 6.48
CA PHE A 78 -1.76 -23.21 7.81
C PHE A 78 -3.28 -23.41 7.76
N PRO A 79 -3.83 -24.38 7.00
CA PRO A 79 -5.29 -24.53 6.81
C PRO A 79 -6.05 -24.83 8.10
N HIS A 80 -5.38 -25.42 9.10
CA HIS A 80 -5.98 -25.80 10.38
C HIS A 80 -5.69 -24.81 11.51
N VAL A 81 -4.97 -23.71 11.22
CA VAL A 81 -4.63 -22.68 12.20
C VAL A 81 -5.70 -21.59 12.19
N THR A 82 -6.20 -21.24 13.38
CA THR A 82 -7.18 -20.15 13.50
C THR A 82 -6.56 -18.80 13.11
N ASN A 83 -7.39 -17.85 12.69
CA ASN A 83 -6.90 -16.49 12.35
C ASN A 83 -6.11 -15.86 13.50
N LYS A 84 -6.56 -16.04 14.75
CA LYS A 84 -5.86 -15.50 15.92
C LYS A 84 -4.46 -16.10 16.08
N GLN A 85 -4.33 -17.41 15.98
CA GLN A 85 -3.04 -18.11 16.08
C GLN A 85 -2.12 -17.74 14.91
N PHE A 86 -2.68 -17.60 13.72
CA PHE A 86 -1.91 -17.18 12.54
C PHE A 86 -1.37 -15.75 12.69
N GLN A 87 -2.17 -14.81 13.21
CA GLN A 87 -1.72 -13.45 13.50
C GLN A 87 -0.60 -13.44 14.56
N GLN A 88 -0.72 -14.26 15.63
CA GLN A 88 0.34 -14.42 16.63
C GLN A 88 1.64 -14.96 16.00
N LEU A 89 1.51 -15.95 15.12
CA LEU A 89 2.67 -16.52 14.40
C LEU A 89 3.35 -15.47 13.52
N LEU A 90 2.58 -14.72 12.71
CA LEU A 90 3.13 -13.68 11.85
C LEU A 90 3.83 -12.59 12.66
N GLN A 91 3.23 -12.16 13.77
CA GLN A 91 3.84 -11.17 14.65
C GLN A 91 5.17 -11.66 15.23
N ALA A 92 5.27 -12.93 15.63
CA ALA A 92 6.52 -13.50 16.12
C ALA A 92 7.60 -13.56 15.03
N ILE A 93 7.22 -13.94 13.80
CA ILE A 93 8.16 -14.01 12.65
C ILE A 93 8.61 -12.60 12.23
N GLU A 94 7.74 -11.61 12.35
CA GLU A 94 8.05 -10.19 12.08
C GLU A 94 8.99 -9.62 13.15
N LEU A 95 8.73 -9.90 14.44
CA LEU A 95 9.63 -9.51 15.54
C LEU A 95 11.02 -10.14 15.41
N ASP A 96 11.11 -11.35 14.89
CA ASP A 96 12.38 -12.03 14.59
C ASP A 96 13.02 -11.52 13.28
N ASN A 97 12.41 -10.50 12.63
CA ASN A 97 12.88 -9.83 11.40
C ASN A 97 13.04 -10.75 10.18
N TYR A 98 12.21 -11.78 10.04
CA TYR A 98 12.18 -12.62 8.83
C TYR A 98 11.21 -12.12 7.76
N ILE A 99 10.17 -11.39 8.17
CA ILE A 99 9.16 -10.77 7.31
C ILE A 99 8.82 -9.38 7.83
N LYS A 100 8.15 -8.59 6.98
CA LYS A 100 7.40 -7.39 7.40
C LYS A 100 5.94 -7.53 6.96
N VAL A 101 5.04 -7.03 7.78
CA VAL A 101 3.60 -7.05 7.53
C VAL A 101 3.16 -5.67 7.04
N ILE A 102 2.58 -5.61 5.83
CA ILE A 102 2.12 -4.38 5.18
C ILE A 102 0.62 -4.52 4.91
N ASN A 103 -0.22 -3.91 5.75
CA ASN A 103 -1.69 -4.02 5.64
C ASN A 103 -2.16 -5.49 5.58
N GLN A 104 -2.61 -5.95 4.42
CA GLN A 104 -3.08 -7.33 4.20
C GLN A 104 -2.03 -8.24 3.53
N ASP A 105 -0.83 -7.71 3.30
CA ASP A 105 0.25 -8.41 2.61
C ASP A 105 1.45 -8.65 3.54
N ILE A 106 2.33 -9.55 3.12
CA ILE A 106 3.57 -9.91 3.80
C ILE A 106 4.71 -9.81 2.79
N ALA A 107 5.81 -9.21 3.18
CA ALA A 107 7.00 -9.08 2.36
C ALA A 107 8.27 -9.49 3.11
N LEU A 108 9.36 -9.73 2.40
CA LEU A 108 10.70 -9.81 3.00
C LEU A 108 11.09 -8.45 3.59
N PRO A 109 11.87 -8.40 4.69
CA PRO A 109 12.17 -7.16 5.41
C PRO A 109 12.70 -6.04 4.52
N ASP A 110 13.67 -6.34 3.67
CA ASP A 110 14.35 -5.36 2.80
C ASP A 110 13.73 -5.25 1.40
N PHE A 111 12.62 -5.94 1.16
CA PHE A 111 11.98 -5.89 -0.16
C PHE A 111 11.27 -4.55 -0.35
N GLU A 112 11.56 -3.93 -1.49
CA GLU A 112 10.81 -2.78 -2.01
C GLU A 112 10.34 -3.07 -3.43
N PRO A 113 9.07 -2.78 -3.77
CA PRO A 113 8.59 -2.90 -5.13
C PRO A 113 9.43 -2.07 -6.09
N ARG A 114 10.08 -2.73 -7.05
CA ARG A 114 10.92 -2.11 -8.08
C ARG A 114 10.61 -2.73 -9.44
N PRO A 115 10.26 -1.90 -10.43
CA PRO A 115 9.99 -2.42 -11.76
C PRO A 115 11.26 -2.98 -12.41
N HIS A 116 11.13 -4.10 -13.11
CA HIS A 116 12.17 -4.59 -13.98
C HIS A 116 12.34 -3.68 -15.21
N GLN A 117 13.34 -3.95 -16.02
CA GLN A 117 13.69 -3.08 -17.16
C GLN A 117 12.53 -2.90 -18.16
N LYS A 118 11.70 -3.92 -18.34
CA LYS A 118 10.53 -3.87 -19.23
C LYS A 118 9.42 -2.98 -18.67
N GLU A 119 9.08 -3.18 -17.41
CA GLU A 119 8.08 -2.35 -16.70
C GLU A 119 8.54 -0.90 -16.60
N ASN A 120 9.80 -0.64 -16.32
CA ASN A 120 10.37 0.71 -16.27
C ASN A 120 10.15 1.49 -17.57
N LYS A 121 10.37 0.85 -18.71
CA LYS A 121 10.14 1.51 -20.02
C LYS A 121 8.68 1.90 -20.22
N ILE A 122 7.75 1.06 -19.74
CA ILE A 122 6.32 1.33 -19.84
C ILE A 122 5.91 2.42 -18.86
N ILE A 123 6.36 2.33 -17.60
CA ILE A 123 6.11 3.33 -16.55
C ILE A 123 6.58 4.71 -17.00
N ASN A 124 7.79 4.84 -17.54
CA ASN A 124 8.32 6.10 -18.02
C ASN A 124 7.48 6.69 -19.17
N LYS A 125 6.99 5.85 -20.09
CA LYS A 125 6.09 6.30 -21.15
C LYS A 125 4.76 6.80 -20.61
N ILE A 126 4.20 6.13 -19.62
CA ILE A 126 2.95 6.54 -18.96
C ILE A 126 3.15 7.86 -18.22
N GLU A 127 4.22 7.97 -17.44
CA GLU A 127 4.57 9.20 -16.70
C GLU A 127 4.73 10.37 -17.66
N GLU A 128 5.50 10.21 -18.74
CA GLU A 128 5.67 11.22 -19.77
C GLU A 128 4.35 11.62 -20.44
N CYS A 129 3.48 10.63 -20.71
CA CYS A 129 2.17 10.85 -21.31
C CYS A 129 1.30 11.75 -20.41
N TYR A 130 1.15 11.39 -19.13
CA TYR A 130 0.36 12.16 -18.16
C TYR A 130 1.00 13.51 -17.83
N TYR A 131 2.33 13.59 -17.80
CA TYR A 131 3.05 14.85 -17.64
C TYR A 131 2.72 15.85 -18.75
N LYS A 132 2.72 15.39 -20.03
CA LYS A 132 2.40 16.22 -21.20
C LYS A 132 0.93 16.64 -21.27
N MET A 133 0.01 15.76 -20.85
CA MET A 133 -1.43 16.06 -20.87
C MET A 133 -1.84 17.12 -19.84
N LEU A 134 -1.06 17.28 -18.80
CA LEU A 134 -1.23 18.23 -17.70
C LEU A 134 -2.67 18.21 -17.13
N TYR A 135 -3.51 19.20 -17.51
CA TYR A 135 -4.87 19.37 -17.00
C TYR A 135 -5.97 18.73 -17.88
N ASN A 136 -5.59 18.05 -18.96
CA ASN A 136 -6.49 17.37 -19.89
C ASN A 136 -6.12 15.88 -20.05
N PRO A 137 -6.07 15.10 -18.96
CA PRO A 137 -5.60 13.72 -19.03
C PRO A 137 -6.58 12.84 -19.81
N SER A 138 -6.04 11.89 -20.57
CA SER A 138 -6.82 10.78 -21.13
C SER A 138 -7.22 9.80 -20.01
N SER A 139 -8.23 8.99 -20.26
CA SER A 139 -8.59 7.91 -19.34
C SER A 139 -7.45 6.90 -19.19
N TRP A 140 -7.40 6.20 -18.05
CA TRP A 140 -6.44 5.12 -17.86
C TRP A 140 -6.58 4.02 -18.90
N ALA A 141 -7.83 3.68 -19.26
CA ALA A 141 -8.11 2.68 -20.28
C ALA A 141 -7.54 3.05 -21.66
N ASP A 142 -7.64 4.32 -22.06
CA ASP A 142 -7.09 4.79 -23.33
C ASP A 142 -5.55 4.73 -23.34
N VAL A 143 -4.92 5.13 -22.23
CA VAL A 143 -3.45 5.12 -22.13
C VAL A 143 -2.91 3.70 -22.09
N SER A 144 -3.49 2.82 -21.28
CA SER A 144 -3.08 1.41 -21.15
C SER A 144 -3.29 0.64 -22.46
N SER A 145 -4.42 0.85 -23.14
CA SER A 145 -4.72 0.23 -24.44
C SER A 145 -3.73 0.66 -25.53
N LYS A 146 -3.41 1.97 -25.62
CA LYS A 146 -2.40 2.47 -26.56
C LYS A 146 -1.02 1.88 -26.36
N LEU A 147 -0.69 1.47 -25.13
CA LEU A 147 0.58 0.84 -24.79
C LEU A 147 0.53 -0.70 -24.88
N GLY A 148 -0.61 -1.28 -25.30
CA GLY A 148 -0.79 -2.72 -25.48
C GLY A 148 -0.76 -3.49 -24.16
N LEU A 149 -1.17 -2.89 -23.05
CA LEU A 149 -1.22 -3.54 -21.75
C LEU A 149 -2.50 -4.36 -21.62
N ASP A 150 -2.37 -5.59 -21.16
CA ASP A 150 -3.52 -6.35 -20.67
C ASP A 150 -4.03 -5.79 -19.33
N VAL A 151 -5.25 -6.16 -18.95
CA VAL A 151 -5.93 -5.60 -17.77
C VAL A 151 -5.15 -5.80 -16.47
N ASN A 152 -4.51 -6.96 -16.30
CA ASN A 152 -3.79 -7.28 -15.06
C ASN A 152 -2.53 -6.45 -14.95
N ASN A 153 -1.70 -6.42 -15.98
CA ASN A 153 -0.48 -5.60 -16.02
C ASN A 153 -0.81 -4.09 -15.90
N ALA A 154 -1.88 -3.63 -16.56
CA ALA A 154 -2.33 -2.26 -16.45
C ALA A 154 -2.70 -1.90 -15.00
N ASN A 155 -3.46 -2.76 -14.30
CA ASN A 155 -3.82 -2.54 -12.92
C ASN A 155 -2.60 -2.53 -11.98
N GLU A 156 -1.65 -3.45 -12.14
CA GLU A 156 -0.43 -3.49 -11.32
C GLU A 156 0.41 -2.23 -11.48
N ILE A 157 0.60 -1.78 -12.72
CA ILE A 157 1.33 -0.54 -13.02
C ILE A 157 0.60 0.67 -12.43
N LEU A 158 -0.73 0.74 -12.57
CA LEU A 158 -1.52 1.83 -11.98
C LEU A 158 -1.35 1.90 -10.46
N GLN A 159 -1.50 0.76 -9.78
CA GLN A 159 -1.31 0.70 -8.32
C GLN A 159 0.11 1.13 -7.91
N TYR A 160 1.12 0.71 -8.66
CA TYR A 160 2.49 1.14 -8.44
C TYR A 160 2.64 2.67 -8.59
N LEU A 161 2.10 3.25 -9.67
CA LEU A 161 2.16 4.70 -9.93
C LEU A 161 1.44 5.53 -8.85
N LEU A 162 0.32 5.01 -8.34
CA LEU A 162 -0.43 5.65 -7.24
C LEU A 162 0.36 5.59 -5.92
N ARG A 163 0.92 4.43 -5.57
CA ARG A 163 1.74 4.27 -4.35
C ARG A 163 3.01 5.13 -4.36
N LYS A 164 3.63 5.27 -5.56
CA LYS A 164 4.82 6.13 -5.71
C LYS A 164 4.47 7.62 -5.87
N ASN A 165 3.21 8.00 -5.71
CA ASN A 165 2.73 9.37 -5.87
C ASN A 165 3.13 10.00 -7.22
N ILE A 166 3.27 9.18 -8.27
CA ILE A 166 3.50 9.64 -9.64
C ILE A 166 2.19 10.11 -10.25
N LEU A 167 1.14 9.31 -10.08
CA LEU A 167 -0.24 9.67 -10.41
C LEU A 167 -1.09 9.80 -9.15
N PHE A 168 -2.07 10.68 -9.21
CA PHE A 168 -3.07 10.90 -8.16
C PHE A 168 -4.46 10.60 -8.70
N LYS A 169 -5.21 9.75 -8.00
CA LYS A 169 -6.62 9.52 -8.31
C LYS A 169 -7.43 10.71 -7.81
N VAL A 170 -7.99 11.49 -8.73
CA VAL A 170 -8.79 12.67 -8.43
C VAL A 170 -10.28 12.34 -8.35
N SER A 171 -10.75 11.46 -9.23
CA SER A 171 -12.10 10.86 -9.15
C SER A 171 -12.07 9.49 -9.83
N ASP A 172 -13.22 8.84 -9.96
CA ASP A 172 -13.28 7.55 -10.63
C ASP A 172 -12.79 7.65 -12.07
N ASN A 173 -11.80 6.80 -12.39
CA ASN A 173 -11.12 6.74 -13.70
C ASN A 173 -10.42 8.05 -14.15
N LEU A 174 -10.23 9.01 -13.25
CA LEU A 174 -9.53 10.26 -13.54
C LEU A 174 -8.25 10.36 -12.70
N TYR A 175 -7.12 10.40 -13.38
CA TYR A 175 -5.80 10.46 -12.77
C TYR A 175 -5.04 11.66 -13.30
N PHE A 176 -4.32 12.34 -12.41
CA PHE A 176 -3.43 13.46 -12.77
C PHE A 176 -2.00 13.13 -12.37
N HIS A 177 -1.06 13.63 -13.15
CA HIS A 177 0.35 13.60 -12.80
C HIS A 177 0.63 14.51 -11.60
N ARG A 178 1.59 14.13 -10.74
CA ARG A 178 1.99 14.93 -9.55
C ARG A 178 2.29 16.40 -9.90
N GLU A 179 2.95 16.65 -11.03
CA GLU A 179 3.27 18.02 -11.45
C GLU A 179 2.01 18.81 -11.84
N ALA A 180 0.99 18.18 -12.37
CA ALA A 180 -0.29 18.84 -12.65
C ALA A 180 -0.98 19.27 -11.35
N ILE A 181 -1.03 18.36 -10.35
CA ILE A 181 -1.58 18.67 -9.02
C ILE A 181 -0.79 19.81 -8.35
N LYS A 182 0.55 19.72 -8.34
CA LYS A 182 1.42 20.74 -7.76
C LYS A 182 1.25 22.11 -8.42
N LYS A 183 1.30 22.18 -9.75
CA LYS A 183 1.10 23.42 -10.50
C LYS A 183 -0.30 23.99 -10.32
N ALA A 184 -1.35 23.15 -10.35
CA ALA A 184 -2.72 23.60 -10.10
C ALA A 184 -2.88 24.21 -8.69
N LYS A 185 -2.29 23.57 -7.65
CA LYS A 185 -2.26 24.12 -6.27
C LYS A 185 -1.66 25.51 -6.23
N ILE A 186 -0.52 25.73 -6.92
CA ILE A 186 0.15 27.03 -6.97
C ILE A 186 -0.70 28.08 -7.70
N ILE A 187 -1.21 27.75 -8.89
CA ILE A 187 -2.01 28.68 -9.73
C ILE A 187 -3.29 29.10 -9.01
N ILE A 188 -4.02 28.13 -8.46
CA ILE A 188 -5.26 28.38 -7.71
C ILE A 188 -4.95 29.15 -6.43
N GLY A 189 -3.86 28.83 -5.74
CA GLY A 189 -3.41 29.55 -4.56
C GLY A 189 -3.16 31.02 -4.82
N GLN A 190 -2.36 31.34 -5.83
CA GLN A 190 -2.06 32.72 -6.24
C GLN A 190 -3.32 33.49 -6.68
N TYR A 191 -4.27 32.81 -7.30
CA TYR A 191 -5.56 33.42 -7.65
C TYR A 191 -6.39 33.74 -6.40
N LEU A 192 -6.47 32.80 -5.45
CA LEU A 192 -7.23 32.97 -4.20
C LEU A 192 -6.63 34.04 -3.28
N GLU A 193 -5.31 34.24 -3.32
CA GLU A 193 -4.65 35.37 -2.60
C GLU A 193 -5.11 36.74 -3.10
N LYS A 194 -5.39 36.87 -4.40
CA LYS A 194 -5.81 38.12 -5.04
C LYS A 194 -7.32 38.34 -4.99
N ASN A 195 -8.10 37.26 -5.19
CA ASN A 195 -9.55 37.36 -5.42
C ASN A 195 -10.39 36.79 -4.27
N ASN A 196 -9.76 36.19 -3.24
CA ASN A 196 -10.38 35.57 -2.07
C ASN A 196 -11.25 34.33 -2.37
N GLN A 197 -11.79 34.19 -3.56
CA GLN A 197 -12.68 33.09 -3.97
C GLN A 197 -12.48 32.74 -5.44
N ILE A 198 -12.84 31.51 -5.83
CA ILE A 198 -12.76 30.99 -7.19
C ILE A 198 -13.94 30.10 -7.51
N SER A 199 -14.51 30.22 -8.71
CA SER A 199 -15.54 29.35 -9.27
C SER A 199 -14.92 28.21 -10.09
N VAL A 200 -15.74 27.20 -10.42
CA VAL A 200 -15.36 26.13 -11.37
C VAL A 200 -15.05 26.70 -12.75
N GLY A 201 -15.78 27.73 -13.19
CA GLY A 201 -15.56 28.42 -14.47
C GLY A 201 -14.20 29.09 -14.54
N GLU A 202 -13.85 29.89 -13.53
CA GLU A 202 -12.56 30.54 -13.42
C GLU A 202 -11.42 29.52 -13.31
N THR A 203 -11.59 28.44 -12.56
CA THR A 203 -10.60 27.34 -12.48
C THR A 203 -10.36 26.71 -13.85
N ARG A 204 -11.44 26.45 -14.62
CA ARG A 204 -11.35 25.92 -15.99
C ARG A 204 -10.49 26.86 -16.87
N ASP A 205 -10.75 28.15 -16.81
CA ASP A 205 -10.09 29.14 -17.66
C ASP A 205 -8.64 29.33 -17.25
N LEU A 206 -8.34 29.40 -15.95
CA LEU A 206 -6.98 29.49 -15.41
C LEU A 206 -6.10 28.29 -15.78
N LEU A 207 -6.67 27.09 -15.76
CA LEU A 207 -5.91 25.86 -16.05
C LEU A 207 -6.00 25.48 -17.54
N ASN A 208 -6.65 26.27 -18.38
CA ASN A 208 -6.92 25.95 -19.78
C ASN A 208 -7.41 24.51 -19.98
N THR A 209 -8.50 24.17 -19.29
CA THR A 209 -9.08 22.84 -19.27
C THR A 209 -10.59 22.87 -19.47
N SER A 210 -11.28 21.75 -19.33
CA SER A 210 -12.73 21.67 -19.40
C SER A 210 -13.33 21.52 -17.98
N ARG A 211 -14.65 21.82 -17.88
CA ARG A 211 -15.41 21.62 -16.63
C ARG A 211 -15.32 20.15 -16.12
N LYS A 212 -15.21 19.20 -17.05
CA LYS A 212 -15.05 17.75 -16.76
C LYS A 212 -13.83 17.47 -15.88
N PHE A 213 -12.79 18.28 -15.99
CA PHE A 213 -11.54 18.11 -15.23
C PHE A 213 -11.42 19.13 -14.09
N ALA A 214 -11.86 20.36 -14.29
CA ALA A 214 -11.77 21.42 -13.28
C ALA A 214 -12.61 21.13 -12.04
N LEU A 215 -13.84 20.60 -12.19
CA LEU A 215 -14.72 20.31 -11.06
C LEU A 215 -14.15 19.18 -10.18
N PRO A 216 -13.81 17.98 -10.69
CA PRO A 216 -13.21 16.93 -9.88
C PRO A 216 -11.90 17.36 -9.23
N LEU A 217 -11.08 18.16 -9.89
CA LEU A 217 -9.81 18.65 -9.32
C LEU A 217 -10.07 19.58 -8.13
N LEU A 218 -11.06 20.46 -8.19
CA LEU A 218 -11.46 21.28 -7.03
C LEU A 218 -12.04 20.43 -5.90
N GLU A 219 -12.85 19.41 -6.20
CA GLU A 219 -13.38 18.49 -5.20
C GLU A 219 -12.26 17.69 -4.52
N TYR A 220 -11.25 17.27 -5.27
CA TYR A 220 -10.04 16.68 -4.73
C TYR A 220 -9.29 17.64 -3.80
N PHE A 221 -9.16 18.92 -4.20
CA PHE A 221 -8.54 19.94 -3.35
C PHE A 221 -9.35 20.26 -2.10
N ASP A 222 -10.68 20.23 -2.20
CA ASP A 222 -11.57 20.36 -1.03
C ASP A 222 -11.37 19.20 -0.05
N ALA A 223 -11.33 17.94 -0.54
CA ALA A 223 -11.07 16.74 0.27
C ALA A 223 -9.69 16.79 0.94
N LYS A 224 -8.69 17.33 0.25
CA LYS A 224 -7.34 17.55 0.78
C LYS A 224 -7.19 18.83 1.62
N ARG A 225 -8.28 19.56 1.86
CA ARG A 225 -8.28 20.82 2.63
C ARG A 225 -7.35 21.91 2.05
N ILE A 226 -7.02 21.81 0.77
CA ILE A 226 -6.29 22.83 0.02
C ILE A 226 -7.22 23.99 -0.29
N THR A 227 -8.46 23.68 -0.73
CA THR A 227 -9.58 24.62 -0.86
C THR A 227 -10.70 24.22 0.10
N ARG A 228 -11.72 25.09 0.20
CA ARG A 228 -12.96 24.82 0.93
C ARG A 228 -14.12 25.36 0.12
N ARG A 229 -15.12 24.53 -0.10
CA ARG A 229 -16.34 24.91 -0.81
C ARG A 229 -17.23 25.83 0.06
N VAL A 230 -17.72 26.92 -0.55
CA VAL A 230 -18.68 27.86 0.04
C VAL A 230 -19.73 28.16 -1.04
N GLY A 231 -20.87 27.49 -0.96
CA GLY A 231 -21.89 27.54 -2.04
C GLY A 231 -21.32 26.96 -3.34
N ASP A 232 -21.34 27.78 -4.39
CA ASP A 232 -20.77 27.42 -5.71
C ASP A 232 -19.31 27.84 -5.90
N LEU A 233 -18.75 28.51 -4.91
CA LEU A 233 -17.39 29.02 -4.93
C LEU A 233 -16.47 28.18 -4.02
N ARG A 234 -15.16 28.38 -4.17
CA ARG A 234 -14.11 27.86 -3.28
C ARG A 234 -13.29 29.02 -2.72
N VAL A 235 -12.89 28.86 -1.50
CA VAL A 235 -11.97 29.78 -0.79
C VAL A 235 -10.72 29.01 -0.37
N ALA A 236 -9.67 29.72 0.03
CA ALA A 236 -8.45 29.11 0.53
C ALA A 236 -8.74 28.17 1.71
N GLY A 237 -8.29 26.94 1.61
CA GLY A 237 -8.32 25.94 2.67
C GLY A 237 -7.11 26.07 3.61
N ARG A 238 -7.13 25.25 4.70
CA ARG A 238 -6.08 25.31 5.73
C ARG A 238 -4.68 24.96 5.19
N LEU A 239 -4.59 24.00 4.25
CA LEU A 239 -3.30 23.52 3.73
C LEU A 239 -2.80 24.30 2.50
N LEU A 240 -3.57 25.23 1.97
CA LEU A 240 -3.07 26.10 0.91
C LEU A 240 -2.00 27.08 1.43
N ARG A 241 -2.12 27.49 2.71
CA ARG A 241 -1.24 28.46 3.36
C ARG A 241 0.07 27.87 3.91
N LYS A 242 0.25 26.54 3.84
CA LYS A 242 1.46 25.83 4.25
C LYS A 242 2.17 25.31 3.00
N PRO A 243 3.33 25.86 2.60
CA PRO A 243 4.00 25.47 1.35
C PRO A 243 4.60 24.05 1.35
N ASP A 244 4.89 23.44 2.49
CA ASP A 244 5.80 22.29 2.61
C ASP A 244 5.20 20.99 3.18
N GLU A 245 3.88 20.88 3.36
CA GLU A 245 3.28 19.57 3.65
C GLU A 245 2.97 18.88 2.32
N GLU A 246 3.65 17.73 2.06
CA GLU A 246 3.44 16.84 0.90
C GLU A 246 1.95 16.51 0.72
N VAL A 247 1.50 16.64 -0.52
CA VAL A 247 0.13 16.29 -0.94
C VAL A 247 0.04 14.81 -1.20
#